data_d0f872fb50dffe743e9b7f150c77ed87
#
_entry.id   d0f872fb50dffe743e9b7f150c77ed87
#
_cell.length_a   1.000
_cell.length_b   1.000
_cell.length_c   1.000
_cell.angle_alpha   90.00
_cell.angle_beta   90.00
_cell.angle_gamma   90.00
#
_symmetry.space_group_name_H-M   'P 1'
#
loop_
_entity.id
_entity.type
_entity.pdbx_description
1 polymer ?
#
loop_
_entity_poly.entity_id
_entity_poly.type
_entity_poly.pdbx_seq_one_letter_code
_entity_poly.pdbx_strand_id
1 'polypeptide(L)'
;MSKHSENPAAGAAEENVDYMTDQRPIALGETAPGCKKRDPIVVAENVTRSFGGINAVDVEYLEIPRHKITALIGPNGAGKTTLFNLLTGFDTPNSGKWQFEGNSLAGVSSYKVARMGMVRTFQLTKVMGKLTVMENMRLGASNQPGESLSKALFKNIWGVREKEITAQAEVLLEKFKLDAKKDDYAASLSGGQRKLLEMARSLMVRPKLVMLDEPMAGVNPALTQSLLDHIKNLKSEGMTVLFVEHDMHMVRHIADWVVVMAEGKVVAEGPPGDVMKNPAVIDAYLGAHHDVDLGDAEGIKELEAELEADEESIVGTENAGIIAVDVVAPELKQEDREKPGFKERGTE
;
A
#
# COMPACT_ATOMS: atom_id res chain seq x y z
N MET A 1 27.72 35.92 -38.67
CA MET A 1 26.29 35.89 -38.26
C MET A 1 26.03 34.59 -37.51
N SER A 2 26.25 34.65 -36.21
CA SER A 2 26.07 33.48 -35.30
C SER A 2 24.68 33.59 -34.70
N LYS A 3 23.84 32.55 -34.91
CA LYS A 3 22.54 32.41 -34.23
C LYS A 3 22.76 31.58 -32.97
N HIS A 4 22.73 32.25 -31.82
CA HIS A 4 22.54 31.60 -30.55
C HIS A 4 21.11 31.03 -30.49
N SER A 5 21.01 29.75 -30.34
CA SER A 5 19.78 29.07 -29.94
C SER A 5 19.71 29.09 -28.42
N GLU A 6 18.83 29.91 -27.88
CA GLU A 6 18.48 29.90 -26.47
C GLU A 6 17.75 28.58 -26.14
N ASN A 7 18.25 27.92 -25.13
CA ASN A 7 17.68 26.72 -24.55
C ASN A 7 16.72 27.14 -23.41
N PRO A 8 15.40 26.93 -23.48
CA PRO A 8 14.51 27.24 -22.38
C PRO A 8 14.39 26.02 -21.43
N ALA A 9 15.44 25.79 -20.67
CA ALA A 9 15.34 24.94 -19.48
C ALA A 9 15.21 25.87 -18.26
N ALA A 10 14.08 26.57 -18.16
CA ALA A 10 13.67 27.19 -16.91
C ALA A 10 13.07 26.09 -16.04
N GLY A 11 13.77 25.75 -14.96
CA GLY A 11 13.26 24.86 -13.92
C GLY A 11 11.95 25.44 -13.36
N ALA A 12 10.87 24.70 -13.52
CA ALA A 12 9.71 24.88 -12.68
C ALA A 12 10.17 24.60 -11.24
N ALA A 13 10.14 25.61 -10.39
CA ALA A 13 10.28 25.44 -8.96
C ALA A 13 9.21 24.43 -8.54
N GLU A 14 9.62 23.31 -8.01
CA GLU A 14 8.72 22.38 -7.34
C GLU A 14 8.09 23.17 -6.18
N GLU A 15 6.85 23.61 -6.35
CA GLU A 15 6.06 24.14 -5.26
C GLU A 15 6.07 23.06 -4.18
N ASN A 16 6.43 23.46 -2.98
CA ASN A 16 6.46 22.57 -1.82
C ASN A 16 4.99 22.28 -1.42
N VAL A 17 4.33 21.40 -2.19
CA VAL A 17 2.93 21.03 -2.00
C VAL A 17 2.86 20.07 -0.84
N ASP A 18 2.18 20.48 0.23
CA ASP A 18 1.83 19.56 1.31
C ASP A 18 0.68 18.65 0.85
N TYR A 19 1.04 17.45 0.40
CA TYR A 19 0.08 16.46 -0.09
C TYR A 19 -0.86 15.92 0.99
N MET A 20 -0.57 16.13 2.28
CA MET A 20 -1.45 15.70 3.37
C MET A 20 -2.65 16.64 3.55
N THR A 21 -2.44 17.94 3.34
CA THR A 21 -3.48 18.97 3.53
C THR A 21 -4.18 19.39 2.24
N ASP A 22 -3.83 18.80 1.10
CA ASP A 22 -4.44 19.10 -0.19
C ASP A 22 -5.92 18.68 -0.23
N GLN A 23 -6.82 19.64 0.00
CA GLN A 23 -8.28 19.46 0.02
C GLN A 23 -8.95 19.75 -1.34
N ARG A 24 -8.17 19.95 -2.41
CA ARG A 24 -8.76 20.16 -3.73
C ARG A 24 -9.64 18.96 -4.13
N PRO A 25 -10.80 19.21 -4.77
CA PRO A 25 -11.67 18.12 -5.23
C PRO A 25 -10.90 17.12 -6.09
N ILE A 26 -11.01 15.84 -5.79
CA ILE A 26 -10.38 14.75 -6.56
C ILE A 26 -11.12 14.58 -7.88
N ALA A 27 -12.44 14.45 -7.84
CA ALA A 27 -13.28 14.37 -9.03
C ALA A 27 -13.44 15.74 -9.72
N LEU A 28 -13.52 15.74 -11.05
CA LEU A 28 -13.77 16.95 -11.86
C LEU A 28 -15.25 17.27 -12.04
N GLY A 29 -16.16 16.47 -11.48
CA GLY A 29 -17.62 16.61 -11.59
C GLY A 29 -18.31 15.80 -10.49
N GLU A 30 -19.53 15.39 -10.78
CA GLU A 30 -20.29 14.52 -9.88
C GLU A 30 -19.57 13.18 -9.67
N THR A 31 -19.66 12.66 -8.45
CA THR A 31 -19.08 11.37 -8.09
C THR A 31 -19.98 10.25 -8.64
N ALA A 32 -19.48 9.53 -9.63
CA ALA A 32 -20.14 8.41 -10.27
C ALA A 32 -19.09 7.36 -10.68
N PRO A 33 -19.47 6.09 -10.90
CA PRO A 33 -18.54 5.10 -11.42
C PRO A 33 -17.86 5.57 -12.71
N GLY A 34 -16.53 5.53 -12.75
CA GLY A 34 -15.75 6.02 -13.90
C GLY A 34 -15.64 7.55 -13.99
N CYS A 35 -15.86 8.30 -12.91
CA CYS A 35 -15.70 9.76 -12.94
C CYS A 35 -14.24 10.16 -13.22
N LYS A 36 -14.05 11.28 -13.93
CA LYS A 36 -12.73 11.83 -14.21
C LYS A 36 -12.12 12.50 -12.98
N LYS A 37 -10.82 12.30 -12.77
CA LYS A 37 -10.03 12.92 -11.69
C LYS A 37 -9.20 14.09 -12.23
N ARG A 38 -8.82 14.97 -11.33
CA ARG A 38 -8.05 16.18 -11.66
C ARG A 38 -6.67 15.88 -12.24
N ASP A 39 -5.97 14.89 -11.69
CA ASP A 39 -4.61 14.48 -12.08
C ASP A 39 -4.47 12.97 -11.93
N PRO A 40 -4.90 12.19 -12.94
CA PRO A 40 -4.82 10.75 -12.86
C PRO A 40 -3.39 10.26 -13.15
N ILE A 41 -2.88 9.36 -12.30
CA ILE A 41 -1.61 8.65 -12.54
C ILE A 41 -1.82 7.37 -13.36
N VAL A 42 -2.98 6.71 -13.19
CA VAL A 42 -3.42 5.55 -13.97
C VAL A 42 -4.73 5.88 -14.63
N VAL A 43 -4.89 5.50 -15.89
CA VAL A 43 -6.15 5.55 -16.61
C VAL A 43 -6.38 4.20 -17.30
N ALA A 44 -7.56 3.63 -17.12
CA ALA A 44 -8.00 2.39 -17.77
C ALA A 44 -9.33 2.63 -18.50
N GLU A 45 -9.43 2.21 -19.76
CA GLU A 45 -10.58 2.41 -20.62
C GLU A 45 -11.00 1.08 -21.28
N ASN A 46 -12.24 0.65 -21.07
CA ASN A 46 -12.85 -0.55 -21.65
C ASN A 46 -11.98 -1.81 -21.44
N VAL A 47 -11.38 -1.93 -20.24
CA VAL A 47 -10.49 -3.03 -19.91
C VAL A 47 -11.30 -4.25 -19.52
N THR A 48 -11.14 -5.33 -20.30
CA THR A 48 -11.86 -6.59 -20.05
C THR A 48 -10.88 -7.75 -19.85
N ARG A 49 -11.26 -8.68 -18.98
CA ARG A 49 -10.55 -9.95 -18.78
C ARG A 49 -11.54 -11.07 -18.44
N SER A 50 -11.51 -12.13 -19.22
CA SER A 50 -12.35 -13.31 -19.01
C SER A 50 -11.49 -14.56 -18.84
N PHE A 51 -11.98 -15.49 -18.03
CA PHE A 51 -11.39 -16.82 -17.83
C PHE A 51 -12.50 -17.87 -17.99
N GLY A 52 -12.37 -18.79 -18.94
CA GLY A 52 -13.34 -19.88 -19.12
C GLY A 52 -14.79 -19.42 -19.30
N GLY A 53 -15.00 -18.24 -19.89
CA GLY A 53 -16.35 -17.67 -20.09
C GLY A 53 -16.86 -16.76 -18.97
N ILE A 54 -16.13 -16.67 -17.85
CA ILE A 54 -16.46 -15.75 -16.74
C ILE A 54 -15.71 -14.43 -16.93
N ASN A 55 -16.43 -13.32 -16.95
CA ASN A 55 -15.83 -11.98 -17.00
C ASN A 55 -15.31 -11.60 -15.60
N ALA A 56 -14.01 -11.75 -15.41
CA ALA A 56 -13.36 -11.39 -14.13
C ALA A 56 -13.12 -9.89 -14.00
N VAL A 57 -12.96 -9.17 -15.12
CA VAL A 57 -12.84 -7.70 -15.17
C VAL A 57 -13.58 -7.20 -16.42
N ASP A 58 -14.42 -6.19 -16.22
CA ASP A 58 -15.18 -5.47 -17.25
C ASP A 58 -15.30 -4.01 -16.82
N VAL A 59 -14.16 -3.31 -16.83
CA VAL A 59 -14.05 -1.92 -16.38
C VAL A 59 -14.18 -0.99 -17.58
N GLU A 60 -15.28 -0.26 -17.66
CA GLU A 60 -15.54 0.72 -18.70
C GLU A 60 -14.56 1.89 -18.60
N TYR A 61 -14.45 2.49 -17.41
CA TYR A 61 -13.52 3.58 -17.13
C TYR A 61 -13.06 3.58 -15.68
N LEU A 62 -11.76 3.84 -15.47
CA LEU A 62 -11.17 3.98 -14.14
C LEU A 62 -9.97 4.92 -14.20
N GLU A 63 -9.92 5.88 -13.29
CA GLU A 63 -8.74 6.71 -13.02
C GLU A 63 -8.31 6.57 -11.57
N ILE A 64 -6.99 6.52 -11.34
CA ILE A 64 -6.40 6.59 -9.99
C ILE A 64 -5.78 7.98 -9.83
N PRO A 65 -6.22 8.78 -8.85
CA PRO A 65 -5.73 10.13 -8.62
C PRO A 65 -4.30 10.10 -8.07
N ARG A 66 -3.46 11.00 -8.58
CA ARG A 66 -2.07 11.17 -8.13
C ARG A 66 -2.01 11.76 -6.72
N HIS A 67 -0.97 11.39 -5.95
CA HIS A 67 -0.70 11.87 -4.59
C HIS A 67 -1.86 11.66 -3.60
N LYS A 68 -2.68 10.66 -3.86
CA LYS A 68 -3.79 10.27 -2.98
C LYS A 68 -3.65 8.80 -2.59
N ILE A 69 -4.30 8.45 -1.49
CA ILE A 69 -4.47 7.06 -1.07
C ILE A 69 -5.83 6.60 -1.59
N THR A 70 -5.82 5.68 -2.55
CA THR A 70 -7.04 5.09 -3.12
C THR A 70 -7.21 3.67 -2.61
N ALA A 71 -8.38 3.36 -2.06
CA ALA A 71 -8.77 2.00 -1.71
C ALA A 71 -9.57 1.36 -2.87
N LEU A 72 -9.22 0.13 -3.22
CA LEU A 72 -10.00 -0.72 -4.12
C LEU A 72 -10.68 -1.80 -3.28
N ILE A 73 -11.99 -1.71 -3.11
CA ILE A 73 -12.77 -2.61 -2.27
C ILE A 73 -13.80 -3.38 -3.09
N GLY A 74 -14.46 -4.34 -2.45
CA GLY A 74 -15.52 -5.14 -3.06
C GLY A 74 -15.50 -6.57 -2.52
N PRO A 75 -16.56 -7.35 -2.73
CA PRO A 75 -16.68 -8.73 -2.25
C PRO A 75 -15.61 -9.65 -2.85
N ASN A 76 -15.51 -10.85 -2.31
CA ASN A 76 -14.66 -11.89 -2.87
C ASN A 76 -15.12 -12.23 -4.30
N GLY A 77 -14.20 -12.42 -5.22
CA GLY A 77 -14.54 -12.64 -6.63
C GLY A 77 -14.88 -11.40 -7.45
N ALA A 78 -14.93 -10.19 -6.85
CA ALA A 78 -15.25 -8.94 -7.57
C ALA A 78 -14.25 -8.53 -8.66
N GLY A 79 -13.12 -9.23 -8.82
CA GLY A 79 -12.11 -8.93 -9.85
C GLY A 79 -10.95 -8.06 -9.41
N LYS A 80 -10.86 -7.65 -8.14
CA LYS A 80 -9.82 -6.75 -7.61
C LYS A 80 -8.39 -7.21 -7.90
N THR A 81 -8.05 -8.45 -7.53
CA THR A 81 -6.72 -9.01 -7.78
C THR A 81 -6.43 -9.17 -9.27
N THR A 82 -7.45 -9.50 -10.08
CA THR A 82 -7.31 -9.56 -11.53
C THR A 82 -7.00 -8.18 -12.11
N LEU A 83 -7.73 -7.13 -11.68
CA LEU A 83 -7.44 -5.76 -12.09
C LEU A 83 -6.02 -5.34 -11.70
N PHE A 84 -5.57 -5.64 -10.49
CA PHE A 84 -4.19 -5.40 -10.06
C PHE A 84 -3.16 -6.10 -10.96
N ASN A 85 -3.43 -7.36 -11.35
CA ASN A 85 -2.58 -8.11 -12.28
C ASN A 85 -2.49 -7.45 -13.65
N LEU A 86 -3.62 -6.96 -14.18
CA LEU A 86 -3.69 -6.27 -15.47
C LEU A 86 -2.90 -4.95 -15.43
N LEU A 87 -3.14 -4.11 -14.41
CA LEU A 87 -2.46 -2.82 -14.27
C LEU A 87 -0.94 -2.98 -14.17
N THR A 88 -0.48 -4.03 -13.49
CA THR A 88 0.95 -4.26 -13.25
C THR A 88 1.65 -5.15 -14.29
N GLY A 89 0.94 -5.58 -15.33
CA GLY A 89 1.50 -6.40 -16.41
C GLY A 89 1.85 -7.83 -16.01
N PHE A 90 1.24 -8.35 -14.92
CA PHE A 90 1.30 -9.77 -14.55
C PHE A 90 0.30 -10.61 -15.35
N ASP A 91 -0.76 -9.97 -15.86
CA ASP A 91 -1.70 -10.55 -16.80
C ASP A 91 -1.99 -9.55 -17.92
N THR A 92 -2.59 -10.02 -19.01
CA THR A 92 -2.89 -9.22 -20.19
C THR A 92 -4.41 -9.19 -20.40
N PRO A 93 -5.04 -8.01 -20.54
CA PRO A 93 -6.46 -7.92 -20.79
C PRO A 93 -6.82 -8.48 -22.18
N ASN A 94 -8.07 -8.91 -22.32
CA ASN A 94 -8.62 -9.32 -23.61
C ASN A 94 -8.84 -8.11 -24.52
N SER A 95 -9.25 -6.97 -23.96
CA SER A 95 -9.44 -5.72 -24.68
C SER A 95 -9.21 -4.51 -23.78
N GLY A 96 -9.24 -3.33 -24.36
CA GLY A 96 -9.14 -2.06 -23.67
C GLY A 96 -7.77 -1.43 -23.75
N LYS A 97 -7.68 -0.26 -23.13
CA LYS A 97 -6.44 0.53 -23.03
C LYS A 97 -6.20 0.86 -21.59
N TRP A 98 -4.94 0.78 -21.15
CA TRP A 98 -4.53 1.24 -19.83
C TRP A 98 -3.16 1.89 -19.93
N GLN A 99 -2.99 2.92 -19.14
CA GLN A 99 -1.79 3.74 -19.17
C GLN A 99 -1.38 4.18 -17.77
N PHE A 100 -0.09 4.36 -17.60
CA PHE A 100 0.55 4.90 -16.40
C PHE A 100 1.32 6.14 -16.79
N GLU A 101 1.03 7.29 -16.14
CA GLU A 101 1.63 8.58 -16.49
C GLU A 101 1.54 8.91 -18.00
N GLY A 102 0.39 8.64 -18.60
CA GLY A 102 0.17 8.85 -20.03
C GLY A 102 0.88 7.85 -20.96
N ASN A 103 1.69 6.94 -20.42
CA ASN A 103 2.37 5.91 -21.22
C ASN A 103 1.53 4.63 -21.28
N SER A 104 1.27 4.14 -22.49
CA SER A 104 0.54 2.88 -22.68
C SER A 104 1.31 1.71 -22.05
N LEU A 105 0.59 0.84 -21.35
CA LEU A 105 1.12 -0.37 -20.76
C LEU A 105 0.89 -1.62 -21.62
N ALA A 106 0.27 -1.48 -22.79
CA ALA A 106 0.01 -2.59 -23.70
C ALA A 106 1.31 -3.26 -24.14
N GLY A 107 1.44 -4.57 -23.85
CA GLY A 107 2.64 -5.35 -24.17
C GLY A 107 3.87 -5.02 -23.28
N VAL A 108 3.71 -4.20 -22.26
CA VAL A 108 4.79 -3.89 -21.31
C VAL A 108 4.83 -4.97 -20.24
N SER A 109 5.99 -5.63 -20.08
CA SER A 109 6.18 -6.65 -19.04
C SER A 109 6.24 -6.05 -17.64
N SER A 110 5.83 -6.82 -16.61
CA SER A 110 5.73 -6.39 -15.21
C SER A 110 7.02 -5.74 -14.66
N TYR A 111 8.20 -6.29 -15.03
CA TYR A 111 9.46 -5.70 -14.58
C TYR A 111 9.72 -4.30 -15.19
N LYS A 112 9.23 -4.04 -16.42
CA LYS A 112 9.31 -2.71 -17.04
C LYS A 112 8.32 -1.75 -16.40
N VAL A 113 7.11 -2.21 -16.08
CA VAL A 113 6.12 -1.43 -15.33
C VAL A 113 6.69 -1.00 -13.97
N ALA A 114 7.35 -1.92 -13.25
CA ALA A 114 8.03 -1.59 -11.99
C ALA A 114 9.13 -0.52 -12.17
N ARG A 115 9.92 -0.62 -13.26
CA ARG A 115 10.96 0.39 -13.59
C ARG A 115 10.39 1.74 -14.02
N MET A 116 9.15 1.80 -14.49
CA MET A 116 8.44 3.05 -14.76
C MET A 116 7.99 3.75 -13.47
N GLY A 117 8.00 3.03 -12.33
CA GLY A 117 7.65 3.56 -11.02
C GLY A 117 6.31 3.09 -10.48
N MET A 118 5.67 2.07 -11.06
CA MET A 118 4.49 1.40 -10.52
C MET A 118 4.91 0.08 -9.87
N VAL A 119 4.95 0.00 -8.55
CA VAL A 119 5.42 -1.16 -7.81
C VAL A 119 4.27 -1.79 -7.03
N ARG A 120 4.23 -3.12 -6.99
CA ARG A 120 3.25 -3.90 -6.25
C ARG A 120 3.90 -4.75 -5.18
N THR A 121 3.30 -4.79 -3.99
CA THR A 121 3.52 -5.86 -3.01
C THR A 121 2.54 -7.02 -3.27
N PHE A 122 2.78 -8.17 -2.66
CA PHE A 122 1.93 -9.34 -2.85
C PHE A 122 1.23 -9.70 -1.53
N GLN A 123 0.05 -10.30 -1.61
CA GLN A 123 -0.72 -10.77 -0.45
C GLN A 123 0.12 -11.72 0.43
N LEU A 124 0.85 -12.65 -0.19
CA LEU A 124 1.84 -13.48 0.50
C LEU A 124 3.20 -12.80 0.45
N THR A 125 3.76 -12.49 1.62
CA THR A 125 5.06 -11.85 1.75
C THR A 125 6.17 -12.62 1.04
N LYS A 126 6.73 -12.04 -0.02
CA LYS A 126 7.81 -12.64 -0.84
C LYS A 126 9.19 -12.17 -0.37
N VAL A 127 9.46 -12.31 0.92
CA VAL A 127 10.78 -12.03 1.47
C VAL A 127 11.69 -13.24 1.30
N MET A 128 12.93 -13.01 0.88
CA MET A 128 13.94 -14.06 0.72
C MET A 128 14.51 -14.45 2.09
N GLY A 129 13.94 -15.49 2.72
CA GLY A 129 14.25 -15.87 4.09
C GLY A 129 15.71 -16.26 4.33
N LYS A 130 16.42 -16.76 3.31
CA LYS A 130 17.85 -17.14 3.36
C LYS A 130 18.81 -15.97 3.16
N LEU A 131 18.30 -14.78 2.88
CA LEU A 131 19.07 -13.55 2.78
C LEU A 131 18.87 -12.72 4.04
N THR A 132 19.84 -11.88 4.37
CA THR A 132 19.71 -10.88 5.42
C THR A 132 18.68 -9.82 5.05
N VAL A 133 18.25 -9.04 6.03
CA VAL A 133 17.36 -7.90 5.82
C VAL A 133 18.00 -6.90 4.85
N MET A 134 19.28 -6.57 5.02
CA MET A 134 20.02 -5.70 4.12
C MET A 134 20.12 -6.25 2.69
N GLU A 135 20.40 -7.54 2.53
CA GLU A 135 20.45 -8.18 1.22
C GLU A 135 19.09 -8.16 0.52
N ASN A 136 17.99 -8.40 1.26
CA ASN A 136 16.63 -8.24 0.75
C ASN A 136 16.37 -6.81 0.24
N MET A 137 16.82 -5.79 0.97
CA MET A 137 16.69 -4.39 0.53
C MET A 137 17.45 -4.13 -0.77
N ARG A 138 18.71 -4.56 -0.84
CA ARG A 138 19.55 -4.38 -2.04
C ARG A 138 18.96 -5.01 -3.29
N LEU A 139 18.28 -6.16 -3.17
CA LEU A 139 17.56 -6.79 -4.29
C LEU A 139 16.41 -5.92 -4.84
N GLY A 140 15.84 -5.03 -4.03
CA GLY A 140 14.81 -4.10 -4.47
C GLY A 140 15.33 -2.94 -5.33
N ALA A 141 16.63 -2.70 -5.36
CA ALA A 141 17.19 -1.59 -6.11
C ALA A 141 17.19 -1.85 -7.62
N SER A 142 16.89 -0.82 -8.39
CA SER A 142 16.93 -0.84 -9.86
C SER A 142 18.23 -0.21 -10.40
N ASN A 143 18.47 -0.41 -11.71
CA ASN A 143 19.57 0.20 -12.45
C ASN A 143 20.96 -0.14 -11.84
N GLN A 144 21.17 -1.40 -11.50
CA GLN A 144 22.46 -1.89 -11.01
C GLN A 144 23.38 -2.15 -12.21
N PRO A 145 24.56 -1.50 -12.33
CA PRO A 145 25.48 -1.73 -13.45
C PRO A 145 25.94 -3.19 -13.53
N GLY A 146 25.98 -3.91 -12.39
CA GLY A 146 26.33 -5.33 -12.31
C GLY A 146 25.34 -6.29 -12.98
N GLU A 147 24.14 -5.85 -13.35
CA GLU A 147 23.17 -6.64 -14.13
C GLU A 147 23.67 -6.92 -15.56
N SER A 148 24.63 -6.13 -16.06
CA SER A 148 25.27 -6.37 -17.36
C SER A 148 26.55 -7.18 -17.18
N LEU A 149 26.64 -8.34 -17.83
CA LEU A 149 27.81 -9.24 -17.77
C LEU A 149 29.13 -8.52 -18.04
N SER A 150 29.17 -7.60 -19.01
CA SER A 150 30.36 -6.84 -19.34
C SER A 150 30.78 -5.88 -18.22
N LYS A 151 29.83 -5.30 -17.49
CA LYS A 151 30.09 -4.34 -16.40
C LYS A 151 30.30 -5.04 -15.05
N ALA A 152 29.75 -6.24 -14.86
CA ALA A 152 29.91 -7.03 -13.65
C ALA A 152 31.38 -7.37 -13.34
N LEU A 153 32.19 -7.55 -14.37
CA LEU A 153 33.63 -7.87 -14.25
C LEU A 153 34.48 -6.70 -13.68
N PHE A 154 33.97 -5.48 -13.71
CA PHE A 154 34.73 -4.28 -13.30
C PHE A 154 34.17 -3.68 -12.03
N LYS A 155 34.72 -4.05 -10.86
CA LYS A 155 34.27 -3.58 -9.53
C LYS A 155 34.18 -2.05 -9.40
N ASN A 156 35.05 -1.32 -10.09
CA ASN A 156 35.05 0.15 -10.05
C ASN A 156 33.79 0.77 -10.67
N ILE A 157 33.07 0.06 -11.56
CA ILE A 157 31.88 0.56 -12.24
C ILE A 157 30.64 0.46 -11.32
N TRP A 158 30.54 -0.59 -10.52
CA TRP A 158 29.37 -0.86 -9.70
C TRP A 158 29.55 -0.53 -8.21
N GLY A 159 30.80 -0.40 -7.72
CA GLY A 159 31.08 -0.21 -6.30
C GLY A 159 30.55 1.12 -5.73
N VAL A 160 30.55 2.22 -6.53
CA VAL A 160 29.95 3.48 -6.10
C VAL A 160 28.44 3.34 -5.98
N ARG A 161 27.81 2.73 -6.97
CA ARG A 161 26.36 2.50 -6.97
C ARG A 161 25.91 1.58 -5.84
N GLU A 162 26.68 0.57 -5.51
CA GLU A 162 26.41 -0.32 -4.38
C GLU A 162 26.41 0.41 -3.04
N LYS A 163 27.33 1.36 -2.83
CA LYS A 163 27.35 2.20 -1.65
C LYS A 163 26.09 3.09 -1.55
N GLU A 164 25.69 3.70 -2.67
CA GLU A 164 24.45 4.49 -2.74
C GLU A 164 23.21 3.65 -2.40
N ILE A 165 23.12 2.43 -2.98
CA ILE A 165 22.03 1.49 -2.71
C ILE A 165 22.02 1.10 -1.22
N THR A 166 23.19 0.85 -0.65
CA THR A 166 23.30 0.50 0.77
C THR A 166 22.86 1.66 1.66
N ALA A 167 23.33 2.88 1.37
CA ALA A 167 22.90 4.06 2.12
C ALA A 167 21.39 4.31 2.03
N GLN A 168 20.81 4.16 0.82
CA GLN A 168 19.35 4.24 0.65
C GLN A 168 18.61 3.15 1.45
N ALA A 169 19.13 1.91 1.47
CA ALA A 169 18.57 0.80 2.23
C ALA A 169 18.62 1.09 3.74
N GLU A 170 19.72 1.64 4.25
CA GLU A 170 19.85 2.00 5.68
C GLU A 170 18.82 3.06 6.09
N VAL A 171 18.62 4.11 5.30
CA VAL A 171 17.59 5.13 5.53
C VAL A 171 16.20 4.53 5.56
N LEU A 172 15.87 3.64 4.62
CA LEU A 172 14.57 2.97 4.62
C LEU A 172 14.41 2.01 5.80
N LEU A 173 15.45 1.24 6.15
CA LEU A 173 15.40 0.34 7.31
C LEU A 173 15.17 1.10 8.62
N GLU A 174 15.82 2.26 8.79
CA GLU A 174 15.58 3.14 9.94
C GLU A 174 14.13 3.64 9.96
N LYS A 175 13.62 4.13 8.82
CA LYS A 175 12.23 4.58 8.68
C LYS A 175 11.22 3.50 9.07
N PHE A 176 11.48 2.23 8.73
CA PHE A 176 10.63 1.08 9.03
C PHE A 176 10.98 0.38 10.36
N LYS A 177 11.90 0.94 11.17
CA LYS A 177 12.37 0.40 12.46
C LYS A 177 12.90 -1.03 12.34
N LEU A 178 13.61 -1.31 11.25
CA LEU A 178 14.26 -2.60 10.96
C LEU A 178 15.80 -2.50 10.93
N ASP A 179 16.37 -1.33 11.21
CA ASP A 179 17.80 -1.03 11.21
C ASP A 179 18.60 -1.93 12.17
N ALA A 180 18.09 -2.15 13.38
CA ALA A 180 18.69 -3.04 14.38
C ALA A 180 18.76 -4.52 13.91
N LYS A 181 18.02 -4.89 12.86
CA LYS A 181 17.92 -6.25 12.33
C LYS A 181 18.53 -6.37 10.93
N LYS A 182 19.27 -5.38 10.48
CA LYS A 182 19.79 -5.34 9.10
C LYS A 182 20.64 -6.54 8.71
N ASP A 183 21.36 -7.09 9.67
CA ASP A 183 22.26 -8.23 9.48
C ASP A 183 21.62 -9.59 9.83
N ASP A 184 20.40 -9.58 10.39
CA ASP A 184 19.63 -10.79 10.68
C ASP A 184 19.09 -11.41 9.38
N TYR A 185 18.94 -12.74 9.36
CA TYR A 185 18.23 -13.42 8.26
C TYR A 185 16.76 -13.04 8.28
N ALA A 186 16.20 -12.74 7.10
CA ALA A 186 14.79 -12.34 6.98
C ALA A 186 13.81 -13.44 7.44
N ALA A 187 14.23 -14.71 7.49
CA ALA A 187 13.44 -15.79 8.08
C ALA A 187 13.22 -15.62 9.59
N SER A 188 14.11 -14.95 10.32
CA SER A 188 14.00 -14.72 11.77
C SER A 188 12.99 -13.62 12.13
N LEU A 189 12.57 -12.81 11.16
CA LEU A 189 11.60 -11.74 11.36
C LEU A 189 10.21 -12.29 11.66
N SER A 190 9.44 -11.58 12.48
CA SER A 190 8.01 -11.86 12.66
C SER A 190 7.23 -11.64 11.36
N GLY A 191 6.00 -12.17 11.26
CA GLY A 191 5.14 -11.99 10.08
C GLY A 191 4.97 -10.52 9.69
N GLY A 192 4.68 -9.66 10.66
CA GLY A 192 4.54 -8.24 10.42
C GLY A 192 5.84 -7.54 10.07
N GLN A 193 6.96 -7.89 10.71
CA GLN A 193 8.27 -7.35 10.31
C GLN A 193 8.65 -7.74 8.88
N ARG A 194 8.27 -8.95 8.42
CA ARG A 194 8.44 -9.33 7.02
C ARG A 194 7.60 -8.46 6.08
N LYS A 195 6.37 -8.09 6.45
CA LYS A 195 5.55 -7.15 5.66
C LYS A 195 6.17 -5.75 5.61
N LEU A 196 6.69 -5.25 6.74
CA LEU A 196 7.44 -3.99 6.76
C LEU A 196 8.67 -4.05 5.85
N LEU A 197 9.43 -5.15 5.87
CA LEU A 197 10.59 -5.35 5.00
C LEU A 197 10.18 -5.38 3.52
N GLU A 198 9.07 -6.03 3.18
CA GLU A 198 8.56 -6.06 1.81
C GLU A 198 8.16 -4.66 1.32
N MET A 199 7.45 -3.89 2.16
CA MET A 199 7.10 -2.51 1.86
C MET A 199 8.37 -1.66 1.70
N ALA A 200 9.31 -1.71 2.64
CA ALA A 200 10.58 -0.98 2.56
C ALA A 200 11.35 -1.33 1.28
N ARG A 201 11.43 -2.62 0.93
CA ARG A 201 12.07 -3.09 -0.30
C ARG A 201 11.41 -2.53 -1.55
N SER A 202 10.08 -2.42 -1.57
CA SER A 202 9.34 -1.85 -2.71
C SER A 202 9.70 -0.38 -2.97
N LEU A 203 10.13 0.34 -1.93
CA LEU A 203 10.53 1.76 -2.02
C LEU A 203 11.96 1.96 -2.54
N MET A 204 12.76 0.90 -2.66
CA MET A 204 14.12 0.98 -3.19
C MET A 204 14.18 1.49 -4.63
N VAL A 205 13.13 1.30 -5.42
CA VAL A 205 13.03 1.81 -6.80
C VAL A 205 12.53 3.25 -6.87
N ARG A 206 12.21 3.89 -5.73
CA ARG A 206 11.58 5.22 -5.64
C ARG A 206 10.31 5.31 -6.48
N PRO A 207 9.29 4.51 -6.16
CA PRO A 207 8.08 4.42 -6.97
C PRO A 207 7.27 5.72 -6.93
N LYS A 208 6.49 5.96 -7.98
CA LYS A 208 5.48 7.01 -8.04
C LYS A 208 4.11 6.50 -7.58
N LEU A 209 3.86 5.21 -7.79
CA LEU A 209 2.67 4.49 -7.36
C LEU A 209 3.06 3.18 -6.67
N VAL A 210 2.61 3.04 -5.43
CA VAL A 210 2.74 1.79 -4.65
C VAL A 210 1.38 1.11 -4.60
N MET A 211 1.32 -0.14 -5.06
CA MET A 211 0.13 -0.96 -5.04
C MET A 211 0.26 -2.02 -3.95
N LEU A 212 -0.63 -1.99 -2.97
CA LEU A 212 -0.61 -2.87 -1.79
C LEU A 212 -1.80 -3.84 -1.85
N ASP A 213 -1.51 -5.13 -1.79
CA ASP A 213 -2.54 -6.19 -1.85
C ASP A 213 -2.74 -6.76 -0.44
N GLU A 214 -3.83 -6.41 0.22
CA GLU A 214 -4.20 -6.77 1.59
C GLU A 214 -3.03 -6.59 2.58
N PRO A 215 -2.48 -5.36 2.72
CA PRO A 215 -1.27 -5.14 3.50
C PRO A 215 -1.43 -5.49 4.98
N MET A 216 -2.65 -5.48 5.50
CA MET A 216 -2.93 -5.73 6.92
C MET A 216 -3.28 -7.19 7.22
N ALA A 217 -3.51 -8.05 6.21
CA ALA A 217 -3.89 -9.44 6.42
C ALA A 217 -2.85 -10.20 7.29
N GLY A 218 -3.30 -10.80 8.40
CA GLY A 218 -2.44 -11.55 9.32
C GLY A 218 -1.43 -10.72 10.13
N VAL A 219 -1.64 -9.43 10.26
CA VAL A 219 -0.83 -8.52 11.09
C VAL A 219 -1.54 -8.34 12.44
N ASN A 220 -0.76 -8.25 13.53
CA ASN A 220 -1.34 -7.96 14.83
C ASN A 220 -1.74 -6.47 14.95
N PRO A 221 -2.72 -6.12 15.83
CA PRO A 221 -3.25 -4.75 15.92
C PRO A 221 -2.19 -3.68 16.17
N ALA A 222 -1.19 -3.96 17.01
CA ALA A 222 -0.14 -2.97 17.32
C ALA A 222 0.72 -2.62 16.09
N LEU A 223 0.97 -3.59 15.21
CA LEU A 223 1.74 -3.38 14.00
C LEU A 223 0.87 -2.83 12.86
N THR A 224 -0.44 -3.09 12.87
CA THR A 224 -1.40 -2.52 11.93
C THR A 224 -1.32 -0.99 11.97
N GLN A 225 -1.37 -0.38 13.16
CA GLN A 225 -1.23 1.07 13.30
C GLN A 225 0.08 1.59 12.69
N SER A 226 1.20 0.91 12.94
CA SER A 226 2.49 1.28 12.34
C SER A 226 2.47 1.22 10.80
N LEU A 227 1.82 0.20 10.22
CA LEU A 227 1.66 0.09 8.77
C LEU A 227 0.79 1.21 8.19
N LEU A 228 -0.31 1.56 8.87
CA LEU A 228 -1.17 2.68 8.49
C LEU A 228 -0.39 4.00 8.48
N ASP A 229 0.41 4.24 9.51
CA ASP A 229 1.26 5.43 9.60
C ASP A 229 2.29 5.47 8.46
N HIS A 230 2.89 4.31 8.12
CA HIS A 230 3.80 4.24 6.97
C HIS A 230 3.08 4.54 5.65
N ILE A 231 1.85 4.03 5.43
CA ILE A 231 1.07 4.33 4.22
C ILE A 231 0.76 5.83 4.13
N LYS A 232 0.34 6.46 5.25
CA LYS A 232 0.12 7.92 5.29
C LYS A 232 1.41 8.70 4.99
N ASN A 233 2.54 8.24 5.52
CA ASN A 233 3.84 8.86 5.25
C ASN A 233 4.26 8.75 3.78
N LEU A 234 3.91 7.66 3.07
CA LEU A 234 4.16 7.57 1.62
C LEU A 234 3.45 8.69 0.86
N LYS A 235 2.19 8.96 1.20
CA LYS A 235 1.43 10.08 0.61
C LYS A 235 2.10 11.42 0.93
N SER A 236 2.52 11.67 2.18
CA SER A 236 3.16 12.94 2.57
C SER A 236 4.47 13.18 1.80
N GLU A 237 5.14 12.12 1.37
CA GLU A 237 6.34 12.16 0.51
C GLU A 237 6.00 12.27 -0.99
N GLY A 238 4.74 12.54 -1.33
CA GLY A 238 4.30 12.72 -2.71
C GLY A 238 4.07 11.43 -3.50
N MET A 239 4.11 10.26 -2.87
CA MET A 239 3.77 9.01 -3.54
C MET A 239 2.26 8.83 -3.66
N THR A 240 1.83 8.11 -4.69
CA THR A 240 0.45 7.64 -4.82
C THR A 240 0.37 6.24 -4.23
N VAL A 241 -0.72 5.94 -3.54
CA VAL A 241 -0.97 4.60 -3.00
C VAL A 241 -2.30 4.08 -3.52
N LEU A 242 -2.30 2.87 -4.04
CA LEU A 242 -3.50 2.10 -4.35
C LEU A 242 -3.46 0.81 -3.53
N PHE A 243 -4.45 0.56 -2.70
CA PHE A 243 -4.46 -0.65 -1.88
C PHE A 243 -5.79 -1.40 -2.00
N VAL A 244 -5.73 -2.73 -1.86
CA VAL A 244 -6.90 -3.59 -1.72
C VAL A 244 -7.08 -3.93 -0.25
N GLU A 245 -8.27 -3.73 0.27
CA GLU A 245 -8.65 -4.16 1.61
C GLU A 245 -10.14 -4.53 1.66
N HIS A 246 -10.50 -5.28 2.68
CA HIS A 246 -11.87 -5.68 2.96
C HIS A 246 -12.37 -5.14 4.30
N ASP A 247 -11.48 -4.63 5.16
CA ASP A 247 -11.81 -3.95 6.41
C ASP A 247 -12.23 -2.51 6.12
N MET A 248 -13.54 -2.25 6.23
CA MET A 248 -14.13 -0.95 5.94
C MET A 248 -13.72 0.13 6.93
N HIS A 249 -13.51 -0.24 8.20
CA HIS A 249 -13.03 0.70 9.22
C HIS A 249 -11.67 1.26 8.83
N MET A 250 -10.77 0.39 8.39
CA MET A 250 -9.44 0.77 7.96
C MET A 250 -9.46 1.63 6.70
N VAL A 251 -10.30 1.27 5.72
CA VAL A 251 -10.50 2.05 4.49
C VAL A 251 -10.96 3.47 4.82
N ARG A 252 -11.96 3.64 5.70
CA ARG A 252 -12.44 4.96 6.13
C ARG A 252 -11.35 5.80 6.79
N HIS A 253 -10.42 5.16 7.51
CA HIS A 253 -9.41 5.87 8.29
C HIS A 253 -8.24 6.41 7.47
N ILE A 254 -7.91 5.80 6.33
CA ILE A 254 -6.72 6.19 5.56
C ILE A 254 -6.97 6.59 4.11
N ALA A 255 -8.07 6.15 3.48
CA ALA A 255 -8.32 6.43 2.08
C ALA A 255 -8.80 7.86 1.84
N ASP A 256 -8.26 8.51 0.83
CA ASP A 256 -8.80 9.76 0.29
C ASP A 256 -9.92 9.49 -0.73
N TRP A 257 -9.85 8.33 -1.40
CA TRP A 257 -10.77 7.91 -2.45
C TRP A 257 -11.00 6.42 -2.38
N VAL A 258 -12.21 5.99 -2.65
CA VAL A 258 -12.59 4.58 -2.68
C VAL A 258 -13.15 4.25 -4.06
N VAL A 259 -12.75 3.12 -4.60
CA VAL A 259 -13.31 2.49 -5.80
C VAL A 259 -13.88 1.15 -5.40
N VAL A 260 -15.14 0.90 -5.70
CA VAL A 260 -15.83 -0.35 -5.37
C VAL A 260 -16.01 -1.18 -6.63
N MET A 261 -15.55 -2.42 -6.56
CA MET A 261 -15.78 -3.40 -7.62
C MET A 261 -16.80 -4.45 -7.19
N ALA A 262 -17.67 -4.81 -8.10
CA ALA A 262 -18.54 -5.98 -8.01
C ALA A 262 -18.66 -6.62 -9.40
N GLU A 263 -18.67 -7.95 -9.49
CA GLU A 263 -18.84 -8.70 -10.74
C GLU A 263 -17.93 -8.22 -11.89
N GLY A 264 -16.70 -7.84 -11.57
CA GLY A 264 -15.72 -7.34 -12.54
C GLY A 264 -15.85 -5.86 -12.90
N LYS A 265 -16.86 -5.15 -12.41
CA LYS A 265 -17.17 -3.76 -12.78
C LYS A 265 -16.90 -2.81 -11.62
N VAL A 266 -16.67 -1.54 -11.94
CA VAL A 266 -16.71 -0.45 -10.96
C VAL A 266 -18.16 -0.07 -10.75
N VAL A 267 -18.69 -0.27 -9.55
CA VAL A 267 -20.11 -0.01 -9.21
C VAL A 267 -20.32 1.29 -8.45
N ALA A 268 -19.29 1.75 -7.73
CA ALA A 268 -19.29 3.05 -7.06
C ALA A 268 -17.86 3.55 -6.89
N GLU A 269 -17.70 4.85 -6.78
CA GLU A 269 -16.46 5.47 -6.34
C GLU A 269 -16.70 6.84 -5.75
N GLY A 270 -15.81 7.29 -4.85
CA GLY A 270 -15.96 8.57 -4.17
C GLY A 270 -15.14 8.67 -2.89
N PRO A 271 -15.36 9.74 -2.10
CA PRO A 271 -14.87 9.82 -0.73
C PRO A 271 -15.41 8.67 0.13
N PRO A 272 -14.63 8.16 1.09
CA PRO A 272 -15.03 7.00 1.89
C PRO A 272 -16.42 7.13 2.54
N GLY A 273 -16.74 8.29 3.11
CA GLY A 273 -18.02 8.52 3.80
C GLY A 273 -19.24 8.45 2.88
N ASP A 274 -19.09 8.83 1.61
CA ASP A 274 -20.19 8.81 0.63
C ASP A 274 -20.37 7.40 0.05
N VAL A 275 -19.27 6.73 -0.26
CA VAL A 275 -19.26 5.38 -0.84
C VAL A 275 -19.90 4.37 0.11
N MET A 276 -19.61 4.46 1.42
CA MET A 276 -20.16 3.55 2.42
C MET A 276 -21.70 3.64 2.60
N LYS A 277 -22.30 4.76 2.16
CA LYS A 277 -23.76 4.98 2.21
C LYS A 277 -24.44 4.68 0.87
N ASN A 278 -23.67 4.30 -0.15
CA ASN A 278 -24.21 4.08 -1.48
C ASN A 278 -24.98 2.74 -1.56
N PRO A 279 -26.29 2.76 -1.94
CA PRO A 279 -27.10 1.54 -2.02
C PRO A 279 -26.47 0.44 -2.91
N ALA A 280 -25.83 0.79 -4.02
CA ALA A 280 -25.20 -0.17 -4.91
C ALA A 280 -24.02 -0.89 -4.23
N VAL A 281 -23.35 -0.24 -3.26
CA VAL A 281 -22.27 -0.86 -2.47
C VAL A 281 -22.87 -1.83 -1.47
N ILE A 282 -23.91 -1.42 -0.76
CA ILE A 282 -24.61 -2.25 0.21
C ILE A 282 -25.15 -3.51 -0.50
N ASP A 283 -25.84 -3.34 -1.62
CA ASP A 283 -26.37 -4.46 -2.42
C ASP A 283 -25.27 -5.42 -2.90
N ALA A 284 -24.10 -4.88 -3.34
CA ALA A 284 -22.99 -5.69 -3.81
C ALA A 284 -22.39 -6.58 -2.69
N TYR A 285 -22.36 -6.08 -1.45
CA TYR A 285 -21.89 -6.86 -0.31
C TYR A 285 -22.94 -7.82 0.21
N LEU A 286 -24.21 -7.43 0.28
CA LEU A 286 -25.32 -8.31 0.69
C LEU A 286 -25.55 -9.43 -0.36
N GLY A 287 -25.51 -9.11 -1.65
CA GLY A 287 -25.68 -10.08 -2.74
C GLY A 287 -24.59 -11.16 -2.76
N ALA A 288 -23.38 -10.84 -2.34
CA ALA A 288 -22.28 -11.81 -2.24
C ALA A 288 -22.46 -12.81 -1.09
N HIS A 289 -23.31 -12.53 -0.12
CA HIS A 289 -23.65 -13.43 1.00
C HIS A 289 -24.83 -14.36 0.71
N HIS A 290 -25.52 -14.22 -0.44
CA HIS A 290 -26.64 -15.09 -0.80
C HIS A 290 -26.26 -16.54 -1.12
N ASP A 291 -24.97 -16.89 -1.25
CA ASP A 291 -24.50 -18.28 -1.30
C ASP A 291 -24.32 -18.93 0.09
N VAL A 292 -24.52 -18.17 1.16
CA VAL A 292 -24.65 -18.68 2.52
C VAL A 292 -26.13 -18.57 2.88
N ASP A 293 -26.77 -19.72 3.13
CA ASP A 293 -28.17 -19.84 3.49
C ASP A 293 -28.56 -18.84 4.59
N LEU A 294 -29.11 -17.69 4.18
CA LEU A 294 -29.62 -16.64 5.06
C LEU A 294 -30.96 -17.09 5.64
N GLY A 295 -30.93 -18.20 6.40
CA GLY A 295 -32.06 -18.67 7.20
C GLY A 295 -32.40 -17.74 8.38
N ASP A 296 -31.59 -16.74 8.68
CA ASP A 296 -31.75 -15.92 9.87
C ASP A 296 -31.67 -14.42 9.60
N ALA A 297 -32.81 -13.74 9.81
CA ALA A 297 -32.91 -12.28 9.89
C ALA A 297 -32.05 -11.65 11.03
N GLU A 298 -31.33 -12.45 11.79
CA GLU A 298 -30.40 -12.02 12.84
C GLU A 298 -29.08 -11.52 12.26
N GLY A 299 -28.52 -12.13 11.20
CA GLY A 299 -27.26 -11.71 10.60
C GLY A 299 -27.34 -10.33 9.91
N ILE A 300 -28.51 -9.96 9.37
CA ILE A 300 -28.74 -8.62 8.81
C ILE A 300 -28.80 -7.58 9.93
N LYS A 301 -29.43 -7.91 11.06
CA LYS A 301 -29.50 -7.04 12.24
C LYS A 301 -28.17 -6.88 12.95
N GLU A 302 -27.30 -7.90 12.95
CA GLU A 302 -25.93 -7.75 13.47
C GLU A 302 -25.10 -6.83 12.60
N LEU A 303 -25.19 -6.92 11.27
CA LEU A 303 -24.48 -6.03 10.36
C LEU A 303 -24.98 -4.58 10.44
N GLU A 304 -26.30 -4.39 10.55
CA GLU A 304 -26.91 -3.07 10.79
C GLU A 304 -26.52 -2.52 12.16
N ALA A 305 -26.45 -3.35 13.19
CA ALA A 305 -26.04 -2.95 14.54
C ALA A 305 -24.53 -2.65 14.62
N GLU A 306 -23.68 -3.36 13.88
CA GLU A 306 -22.24 -3.01 13.77
C GLU A 306 -22.06 -1.66 13.05
N LEU A 307 -22.84 -1.39 12.00
CA LEU A 307 -22.81 -0.12 11.28
C LEU A 307 -23.32 1.06 12.15
N GLU A 308 -24.36 0.82 12.98
CA GLU A 308 -24.90 1.83 13.91
C GLU A 308 -24.01 2.02 15.14
N ALA A 309 -23.37 0.98 15.68
CA ALA A 309 -22.44 1.08 16.80
C ALA A 309 -21.16 1.86 16.43
N ASP A 310 -20.72 1.76 15.19
CA ASP A 310 -19.60 2.57 14.68
C ASP A 310 -19.98 4.07 14.56
N GLU A 311 -21.24 4.42 14.28
CA GLU A 311 -21.70 5.82 14.28
C GLU A 311 -21.73 6.43 15.70
N GLU A 312 -22.12 5.67 16.72
CA GLU A 312 -22.13 6.17 18.12
C GLU A 312 -20.72 6.32 18.71
N SER A 313 -19.76 5.47 18.32
CA SER A 313 -18.38 5.57 18.80
C SER A 313 -17.65 6.81 18.29
N ILE A 314 -18.03 7.33 17.11
CA ILE A 314 -17.44 8.53 16.50
C ILE A 314 -17.97 9.82 17.15
N VAL A 315 -19.26 9.84 17.53
CA VAL A 315 -19.86 10.99 18.20
C VAL A 315 -19.36 11.14 19.66
N GLY A 316 -18.94 10.03 20.28
CA GLY A 316 -18.40 10.02 21.66
C GLY A 316 -16.97 10.57 21.78
N THR A 317 -16.16 10.57 20.72
CA THR A 317 -14.76 11.00 20.76
C THR A 317 -14.53 12.48 20.45
N GLU A 318 -15.48 13.18 19.87
CA GLU A 318 -15.38 14.64 19.65
C GLU A 318 -15.63 15.47 20.93
N ASN A 319 -16.21 14.89 21.98
CA ASN A 319 -16.52 15.59 23.24
C ASN A 319 -15.56 15.30 24.41
N ALA A 320 -14.53 14.48 24.24
CA ALA A 320 -13.52 14.22 25.26
C ALA A 320 -12.22 15.00 24.99
N GLY A 321 -12.35 16.31 24.92
CA GLY A 321 -11.22 17.22 24.96
C GLY A 321 -10.75 17.40 26.40
N ILE A 322 -9.44 17.20 26.58
CA ILE A 322 -8.60 17.70 27.69
C ILE A 322 -8.93 17.11 29.09
N ILE A 323 -8.29 15.99 29.41
CA ILE A 323 -7.89 15.71 30.79
C ILE A 323 -6.36 15.50 30.78
N ALA A 324 -5.66 16.42 31.49
CA ALA A 324 -4.24 16.30 31.76
C ALA A 324 -4.00 15.03 32.57
N VAL A 325 -3.16 14.15 32.06
CA VAL A 325 -2.69 13.00 32.83
C VAL A 325 -1.36 13.39 33.49
N ASP A 326 -1.42 13.62 34.79
CA ASP A 326 -0.26 13.68 35.66
C ASP A 326 0.49 12.34 35.61
N VAL A 327 1.72 12.40 35.14
CA VAL A 327 2.64 11.25 35.16
C VAL A 327 3.14 11.06 36.57
N VAL A 328 2.53 10.15 37.33
CA VAL A 328 3.08 9.61 38.56
C VAL A 328 3.98 8.43 38.19
N ALA A 329 5.28 8.60 38.38
CA ALA A 329 6.26 7.52 38.28
C ALA A 329 6.07 6.53 39.45
N PRO A 330 6.08 5.21 39.23
CA PRO A 330 6.09 4.25 40.34
C PRO A 330 7.48 4.17 40.95
N GLU A 331 7.58 4.47 42.27
CA GLU A 331 8.74 4.23 43.12
C GLU A 331 9.10 2.75 43.14
N LEU A 332 10.35 2.45 42.83
CA LEU A 332 10.96 1.14 43.03
C LEU A 332 11.19 0.92 44.54
N LYS A 333 10.42 0.03 45.15
CA LYS A 333 10.74 -0.51 46.48
C LYS A 333 11.95 -1.42 46.36
N GLN A 334 13.02 -0.99 47.08
CA GLN A 334 14.11 -1.85 47.52
C GLN A 334 13.57 -2.73 48.65
N GLU A 335 13.57 -4.04 48.48
CA GLU A 335 13.68 -5.06 49.53
C GLU A 335 13.80 -6.43 48.83
N ASP A 336 14.99 -6.98 48.90
CA ASP A 336 15.40 -8.31 49.32
C ASP A 336 16.80 -8.62 48.78
N ARG A 337 17.79 -8.09 49.53
CA ARG A 337 19.10 -8.72 49.65
C ARG A 337 19.06 -9.53 50.94
N GLU A 338 19.24 -10.82 50.81
CA GLU A 338 19.90 -11.75 51.72
C GLU A 338 19.34 -13.17 51.57
N LYS A 339 20.09 -14.07 51.00
CA LYS A 339 20.64 -15.24 51.73
C LYS A 339 21.52 -16.12 50.84
N PRO A 340 22.48 -16.82 51.49
CA PRO A 340 23.72 -17.28 50.87
C PRO A 340 23.77 -18.78 50.55
N GLY A 341 24.76 -19.14 49.74
CA GLY A 341 25.42 -20.43 49.85
C GLY A 341 24.91 -21.54 48.94
N PHE A 342 25.68 -21.83 47.88
CA PHE A 342 25.92 -23.23 47.54
C PHE A 342 27.36 -23.43 47.03
N LYS A 343 27.97 -24.45 47.61
CA LYS A 343 29.36 -24.85 47.55
C LYS A 343 29.84 -25.31 46.19
N GLU A 344 31.11 -25.02 45.92
CA GLU A 344 31.99 -25.73 44.99
C GLU A 344 32.08 -27.25 45.29
N ARG A 345 32.06 -28.06 44.22
CA ARG A 345 32.81 -29.31 44.05
C ARG A 345 33.14 -29.32 42.58
N GLY A 346 34.36 -29.38 42.14
CA GLY A 346 35.49 -30.20 42.48
C GLY A 346 35.54 -31.39 41.54
N THR A 347 36.34 -31.23 40.50
CA THR A 347 37.19 -32.21 39.81
C THR A 347 36.81 -33.71 39.88
N GLU A 348 36.51 -34.30 38.75
CA GLU A 348 37.34 -35.35 38.11
C GLU A 348 36.96 -35.47 36.62
#